data_f6ffda8719bbef0989bd144a6aa00b2b
#
_entry.id   f6ffda8719bbef0989bd144a6aa00b2b
#
_cell.length_a   1.000
_cell.length_b   1.000
_cell.length_c   1.000
_cell.angle_alpha   90.00
_cell.angle_beta   90.00
_cell.angle_gamma   90.00
#
_symmetry.space_group_name_H-M   'P 1'
#
loop_
_entity.id
_entity.type
_entity.pdbx_description
1 polymer ?
#
loop_
_entity_poly.entity_id
_entity_poly.type
_entity_poly.pdbx_seq_one_letter_code
_entity_poly.pdbx_strand_id
1 'polypeptide(L)'
;VDSDIDRLKNFELIPFSEAIKNQADAVMVAHILLNKIDPEYPASLSKIIITDILRKELNFDGVVITDDMTMAAITENYDIGDAAVRAVNAGSDIVLVCHGWANGTKVLDELTRAVKSGSISEKRLDESVYRILKLKYKYKLTDDTVNSVDIEKINEKINDVLNKFSLPAEEA
;
A
#
# COMPACT_ATOMS: atom_id res chain seq x y z
N VAL A 1 -14.99 -10.56 5.75
CA VAL A 1 -14.56 -11.85 5.14
C VAL A 1 -14.32 -12.85 6.25
N ASP A 2 -14.86 -14.09 6.10
CA ASP A 2 -14.81 -15.13 7.14
C ASP A 2 -13.67 -16.14 6.98
N SER A 3 -12.61 -15.77 6.26
CA SER A 3 -11.40 -16.61 6.20
C SER A 3 -10.71 -16.63 7.55
N ASP A 4 -10.36 -17.83 8.02
CA ASP A 4 -9.48 -18.03 9.15
C ASP A 4 -8.02 -18.02 8.71
N ILE A 5 -7.10 -18.09 9.68
CA ILE A 5 -5.67 -18.01 9.42
C ILE A 5 -5.17 -19.19 8.58
N ASP A 6 -5.72 -20.38 8.76
CA ASP A 6 -5.29 -21.57 8.02
C ASP A 6 -5.70 -21.47 6.55
N ARG A 7 -6.93 -21.04 6.28
CA ARG A 7 -7.38 -20.77 4.92
C ARG A 7 -6.55 -19.66 4.29
N LEU A 8 -6.35 -18.54 5.00
CA LEU A 8 -5.56 -17.40 4.50
C LEU A 8 -4.16 -17.86 4.05
N LYS A 9 -3.48 -18.69 4.86
CA LYS A 9 -2.12 -19.20 4.57
C LYS A 9 -2.09 -20.24 3.45
N ASN A 10 -3.10 -21.10 3.38
CA ASN A 10 -3.11 -22.21 2.45
C ASN A 10 -3.76 -21.87 1.09
N PHE A 11 -4.31 -20.68 0.93
CA PHE A 11 -4.97 -20.28 -0.31
C PHE A 11 -4.66 -18.83 -0.70
N GLU A 12 -5.17 -17.86 0.04
CA GLU A 12 -5.09 -16.45 -0.39
C GLU A 12 -3.66 -15.90 -0.36
N LEU A 13 -2.82 -16.33 0.59
CA LEU A 13 -1.43 -15.86 0.72
C LEU A 13 -0.41 -16.60 -0.14
N ILE A 14 -0.78 -17.68 -0.84
CA ILE A 14 0.14 -18.42 -1.71
C ILE A 14 0.79 -17.51 -2.76
N PRO A 15 0.04 -16.73 -3.59
CA PRO A 15 0.64 -15.85 -4.58
C PRO A 15 1.51 -14.74 -3.95
N PHE A 16 1.14 -14.23 -2.78
CA PHE A 16 1.95 -13.23 -2.06
C PHE A 16 3.26 -13.83 -1.55
N SER A 17 3.22 -15.05 -0.97
CA SER A 17 4.41 -15.76 -0.55
C SER A 17 5.37 -16.01 -1.71
N GLU A 18 4.86 -16.41 -2.87
CA GLU A 18 5.69 -16.60 -4.07
C GLU A 18 6.24 -15.27 -4.61
N ALA A 19 5.46 -14.20 -4.61
CA ALA A 19 5.94 -12.87 -5.00
C ALA A 19 7.06 -12.39 -4.06
N ILE A 20 6.91 -12.59 -2.75
CA ILE A 20 7.93 -12.22 -1.74
C ILE A 20 9.21 -13.02 -1.95
N LYS A 21 9.13 -14.33 -2.17
CA LYS A 21 10.30 -15.18 -2.52
C LYS A 21 11.00 -14.71 -3.79
N ASN A 22 10.26 -14.16 -4.74
CA ASN A 22 10.76 -13.58 -5.96
C ASN A 22 11.05 -12.07 -5.84
N GLN A 23 11.30 -11.59 -4.62
CA GLN A 23 11.78 -10.24 -4.32
C GLN A 23 10.81 -9.12 -4.71
N ALA A 24 9.51 -9.30 -4.46
CA ALA A 24 8.54 -8.21 -4.57
C ALA A 24 9.00 -6.99 -3.78
N ASP A 25 8.96 -5.82 -4.40
CA ASP A 25 9.46 -4.58 -3.82
C ASP A 25 8.50 -3.90 -2.86
N ALA A 26 7.21 -4.04 -3.13
CA ALA A 26 6.16 -3.44 -2.32
C ALA A 26 4.91 -4.34 -2.25
N VAL A 27 4.18 -4.21 -1.17
CA VAL A 27 2.87 -4.84 -0.96
C VAL A 27 1.87 -3.77 -0.56
N MET A 28 0.75 -3.68 -1.27
CA MET A 28 -0.39 -2.86 -0.87
C MET A 28 -1.33 -3.69 -0.02
N VAL A 29 -1.80 -3.10 1.09
CA VAL A 29 -2.73 -3.75 2.02
C VAL A 29 -4.08 -3.07 1.94
N ALA A 30 -5.10 -3.82 1.49
CA ALA A 30 -6.46 -3.34 1.33
C ALA A 30 -7.22 -3.21 2.68
N HIS A 31 -8.32 -2.46 2.67
CA HIS A 31 -9.18 -2.25 3.86
C HIS A 31 -10.16 -3.41 4.06
N ILE A 32 -9.66 -4.64 4.14
CA ILE A 32 -10.48 -5.85 4.30
C ILE A 32 -10.57 -6.22 5.78
N LEU A 33 -11.77 -6.31 6.33
CA LEU A 33 -11.99 -6.82 7.68
C LEU A 33 -12.03 -8.35 7.65
N LEU A 34 -11.07 -8.96 8.34
CA LEU A 34 -10.92 -10.42 8.49
C LEU A 34 -11.34 -10.81 9.91
N ASN A 35 -12.64 -10.92 10.14
CA ASN A 35 -13.27 -11.07 11.46
C ASN A 35 -12.70 -12.19 12.34
N LYS A 36 -12.19 -13.27 11.73
CA LYS A 36 -11.60 -14.41 12.47
C LYS A 36 -10.12 -14.23 12.80
N ILE A 37 -9.47 -13.16 12.29
CA ILE A 37 -8.04 -12.88 12.51
C ILE A 37 -7.90 -11.61 13.34
N ASP A 38 -8.51 -10.52 12.88
CA ASP A 38 -8.60 -9.25 13.60
C ASP A 38 -10.04 -8.71 13.44
N PRO A 39 -10.90 -8.91 14.45
CA PRO A 39 -12.28 -8.44 14.39
C PRO A 39 -12.43 -6.94 14.61
N GLU A 40 -11.36 -6.27 15.08
CA GLU A 40 -11.40 -4.86 15.47
C GLU A 40 -10.97 -3.95 14.33
N TYR A 41 -9.95 -4.38 13.53
CA TYR A 41 -9.35 -3.52 12.53
C TYR A 41 -9.27 -4.19 11.15
N PRO A 42 -9.54 -3.43 10.06
CA PRO A 42 -9.25 -3.92 8.71
C PRO A 42 -7.75 -4.18 8.52
N ALA A 43 -7.40 -5.03 7.57
CA ALA A 43 -6.04 -5.50 7.36
C ALA A 43 -5.01 -4.37 7.26
N SER A 44 -5.35 -3.24 6.63
CA SER A 44 -4.49 -2.06 6.50
C SER A 44 -4.19 -1.34 7.82
N LEU A 45 -4.97 -1.58 8.87
CA LEU A 45 -4.81 -1.03 10.22
C LEU A 45 -4.41 -2.09 11.25
N SER A 46 -4.32 -3.37 10.83
CA SER A 46 -4.10 -4.52 11.70
C SER A 46 -2.62 -4.83 11.86
N LYS A 47 -2.13 -4.74 13.09
CA LYS A 47 -0.78 -5.18 13.44
C LYS A 47 -0.60 -6.70 13.25
N ILE A 48 -1.64 -7.48 13.48
CA ILE A 48 -1.64 -8.93 13.29
C ILE A 48 -1.35 -9.24 11.82
N ILE A 49 -2.04 -8.56 10.90
CA ILE A 49 -1.88 -8.79 9.46
C ILE A 49 -0.53 -8.26 8.96
N ILE A 50 -0.19 -7.01 9.26
CA ILE A 50 0.99 -6.38 8.66
C ILE A 50 2.27 -6.82 9.38
N THR A 51 2.31 -6.70 10.71
CA THR A 51 3.54 -7.01 11.45
C THR A 51 3.72 -8.50 11.64
N ASP A 52 2.69 -9.21 12.15
CA ASP A 52 2.93 -10.59 12.55
C ASP A 52 2.89 -11.54 11.35
N ILE A 53 1.89 -11.42 10.45
CA ILE A 53 1.81 -12.30 9.28
C ILE A 53 2.77 -11.84 8.18
N LEU A 54 2.60 -10.62 7.64
CA LEU A 54 3.36 -10.19 6.46
C LEU A 54 4.85 -10.02 6.75
N ARG A 55 5.20 -9.26 7.82
CA ARG A 55 6.61 -8.97 8.13
C ARG A 55 7.33 -10.19 8.71
N LYS A 56 6.75 -10.83 9.77
CA LYS A 56 7.45 -11.88 10.51
C LYS A 56 7.29 -13.26 9.88
N GLU A 57 6.07 -13.71 9.57
CA GLU A 57 5.87 -15.07 9.07
C GLU A 57 6.25 -15.19 7.60
N LEU A 58 5.83 -14.24 6.74
CA LEU A 58 6.22 -14.24 5.32
C LEU A 58 7.59 -13.63 5.05
N ASN A 59 8.26 -13.08 6.08
CA ASN A 59 9.58 -12.44 6.00
C ASN A 59 9.66 -11.31 4.96
N PHE A 60 8.60 -10.51 4.82
CA PHE A 60 8.59 -9.41 3.89
C PHE A 60 9.30 -8.17 4.46
N ASP A 61 10.43 -7.77 3.86
CA ASP A 61 11.20 -6.57 4.25
C ASP A 61 11.12 -5.43 3.21
N GLY A 62 10.24 -5.53 2.23
CA GLY A 62 9.95 -4.48 1.26
C GLY A 62 9.02 -3.39 1.82
N VAL A 63 8.63 -2.44 0.97
CA VAL A 63 7.73 -1.34 1.33
C VAL A 63 6.29 -1.84 1.47
N VAL A 64 5.64 -1.53 2.58
CA VAL A 64 4.19 -1.73 2.76
C VAL A 64 3.48 -0.40 2.60
N ILE A 65 2.50 -0.37 1.70
CA ILE A 65 1.65 0.79 1.44
C ILE A 65 0.20 0.45 1.78
N THR A 66 -0.54 1.39 2.36
CA THR A 66 -1.99 1.22 2.55
C THR A 66 -2.71 1.36 1.21
N ASP A 67 -3.92 0.83 1.09
CA ASP A 67 -4.88 1.31 0.10
C ASP A 67 -5.30 2.74 0.45
N ASP A 68 -6.10 3.40 -0.41
CA ASP A 68 -6.49 4.79 -0.25
C ASP A 68 -7.31 5.02 1.03
N MET A 69 -6.73 5.77 1.98
CA MET A 69 -7.35 6.08 3.26
C MET A 69 -8.62 6.94 3.14
N THR A 70 -8.90 7.48 1.95
CA THR A 70 -10.16 8.23 1.70
C THR A 70 -11.34 7.34 1.32
N MET A 71 -11.13 6.03 1.18
CA MET A 71 -12.22 5.07 0.92
C MET A 71 -13.20 4.99 2.09
N ALA A 72 -14.47 4.76 1.78
CA ALA A 72 -15.57 4.66 2.75
C ALA A 72 -15.29 3.65 3.88
N ALA A 73 -14.61 2.54 3.58
CA ALA A 73 -14.21 1.56 4.59
C ALA A 73 -13.39 2.16 5.75
N ILE A 74 -12.67 3.24 5.50
CA ILE A 74 -11.94 4.00 6.52
C ILE A 74 -12.77 5.18 7.01
N THR A 75 -13.21 6.08 6.12
CA THR A 75 -13.78 7.37 6.49
C THR A 75 -15.15 7.29 7.19
N GLU A 76 -15.88 6.21 7.00
CA GLU A 76 -17.14 5.96 7.71
C GLU A 76 -16.95 5.36 9.11
N ASN A 77 -15.78 4.81 9.42
CA ASN A 77 -15.53 4.09 10.66
C ASN A 77 -14.44 4.73 11.53
N TYR A 78 -13.54 5.54 10.94
CA TYR A 78 -12.38 6.10 11.62
C TYR A 78 -12.16 7.55 11.22
N ASP A 79 -11.55 8.32 12.12
CA ASP A 79 -10.88 9.56 11.73
C ASP A 79 -9.67 9.22 10.85
N ILE A 80 -9.53 9.90 9.72
CA ILE A 80 -8.48 9.58 8.74
C ILE A 80 -7.06 9.78 9.30
N GLY A 81 -6.87 10.77 10.18
CA GLY A 81 -5.58 11.02 10.82
C GLY A 81 -5.23 9.91 11.83
N ASP A 82 -6.18 9.54 12.68
CA ASP A 82 -6.01 8.44 13.64
C ASP A 82 -5.76 7.11 12.93
N ALA A 83 -6.49 6.85 11.84
CA ALA A 83 -6.30 5.68 11.01
C ALA A 83 -4.89 5.64 10.39
N ALA A 84 -4.37 6.78 9.93
CA ALA A 84 -3.00 6.87 9.39
C ALA A 84 -1.94 6.53 10.46
N VAL A 85 -2.08 7.07 11.68
CA VAL A 85 -1.19 6.75 12.81
C VAL A 85 -1.24 5.26 13.14
N ARG A 86 -2.45 4.68 13.13
CA ARG A 86 -2.64 3.25 13.37
C ARG A 86 -1.99 2.40 12.28
N ALA A 87 -2.15 2.77 10.99
CA ALA A 87 -1.54 2.06 9.86
C ALA A 87 -0.01 2.03 9.98
N VAL A 88 0.62 3.16 10.32
CA VAL A 88 2.07 3.23 10.54
C VAL A 88 2.48 2.33 11.72
N ASN A 89 1.77 2.37 12.83
CA ASN A 89 2.05 1.52 14.00
C ASN A 89 1.78 0.04 13.73
N ALA A 90 0.86 -0.28 12.83
CA ALA A 90 0.63 -1.65 12.37
C ALA A 90 1.77 -2.20 11.49
N GLY A 91 2.58 -1.33 10.88
CA GLY A 91 3.76 -1.74 10.09
C GLY A 91 3.79 -1.23 8.65
N SER A 92 2.83 -0.38 8.23
CA SER A 92 2.84 0.29 6.93
C SER A 92 3.93 1.36 6.86
N ASP A 93 4.61 1.47 5.73
CA ASP A 93 5.68 2.45 5.51
C ASP A 93 5.18 3.70 4.77
N ILE A 94 4.14 3.53 3.94
CA ILE A 94 3.52 4.62 3.17
C ILE A 94 2.01 4.59 3.44
N VAL A 95 1.45 5.77 3.71
CA VAL A 95 0.01 5.99 3.83
C VAL A 95 -0.50 6.69 2.57
N LEU A 96 -1.40 6.04 1.83
CA LEU A 96 -1.94 6.57 0.59
C LEU A 96 -3.20 7.42 0.86
N VAL A 97 -3.22 8.64 0.32
CA VAL A 97 -4.37 9.56 0.41
C VAL A 97 -4.63 10.12 -0.98
N CYS A 98 -5.65 9.60 -1.69
CA CYS A 98 -5.86 9.91 -3.10
C CYS A 98 -6.77 11.10 -3.33
N HIS A 99 -7.63 11.45 -2.37
CA HIS A 99 -8.65 12.47 -2.57
C HIS A 99 -8.68 13.53 -1.46
N GLY A 100 -8.85 14.79 -1.88
CA GLY A 100 -9.02 15.92 -0.98
C GLY A 100 -7.72 16.41 -0.34
N TRP A 101 -7.27 17.60 -0.75
CA TRP A 101 -6.07 18.24 -0.18
C TRP A 101 -6.14 18.32 1.37
N ALA A 102 -7.31 18.64 1.91
CA ALA A 102 -7.53 18.73 3.36
C ALA A 102 -7.27 17.40 4.07
N ASN A 103 -7.59 16.25 3.45
CA ASN A 103 -7.32 14.93 4.00
C ASN A 103 -5.81 14.66 4.08
N GLY A 104 -5.08 15.00 3.02
CA GLY A 104 -3.62 14.87 3.00
C GLY A 104 -2.95 15.72 4.08
N THR A 105 -3.38 16.98 4.22
CA THR A 105 -2.88 17.89 5.27
C THR A 105 -3.18 17.33 6.67
N LYS A 106 -4.42 16.87 6.90
CA LYS A 106 -4.81 16.30 8.19
C LYS A 106 -3.98 15.05 8.55
N VAL A 107 -3.77 14.15 7.60
CA VAL A 107 -2.93 12.96 7.81
C VAL A 107 -1.49 13.37 8.14
N LEU A 108 -0.90 14.31 7.41
CA LEU A 108 0.46 14.78 7.66
C LEU A 108 0.60 15.43 9.04
N ASP A 109 -0.37 16.26 9.44
CA ASP A 109 -0.39 16.92 10.75
C ASP A 109 -0.50 15.90 11.88
N GLU A 110 -1.36 14.88 11.72
CA GLU A 110 -1.56 13.85 12.74
C GLU A 110 -0.35 12.93 12.87
N LEU A 111 0.26 12.49 11.76
CA LEU A 111 1.50 11.74 11.78
C LEU A 111 2.64 12.54 12.44
N THR A 112 2.75 13.82 12.10
CA THR A 112 3.74 14.72 12.72
C THR A 112 3.53 14.85 14.23
N ARG A 113 2.28 14.98 14.67
CA ARG A 113 1.91 15.05 16.09
C ARG A 113 2.23 13.73 16.80
N ALA A 114 1.93 12.59 16.17
CA ALA A 114 2.17 11.26 16.71
C ALA A 114 3.66 10.97 16.90
N VAL A 115 4.53 11.42 15.99
CA VAL A 115 5.98 11.32 16.14
C VAL A 115 6.46 12.22 17.29
N LYS A 116 6.02 13.49 17.34
CA LYS A 116 6.40 14.42 18.41
C LYS A 116 5.97 13.97 19.80
N SER A 117 4.83 13.30 19.91
CA SER A 117 4.32 12.76 21.18
C SER A 117 4.91 11.39 21.56
N GLY A 118 5.66 10.75 20.66
CA GLY A 118 6.17 9.40 20.84
C GLY A 118 5.16 8.29 20.58
N SER A 119 3.94 8.60 20.12
CA SER A 119 2.92 7.60 19.73
C SER A 119 3.36 6.78 18.52
N ILE A 120 4.15 7.38 17.63
CA ILE A 120 5.00 6.69 16.66
C ILE A 120 6.44 6.87 17.12
N SER A 121 7.16 5.77 17.40
CA SER A 121 8.54 5.87 17.81
C SER A 121 9.46 6.31 16.66
N GLU A 122 10.54 7.04 16.97
CA GLU A 122 11.56 7.40 15.98
C GLU A 122 12.10 6.17 15.25
N LYS A 123 12.35 5.08 15.98
CA LYS A 123 12.77 3.81 15.40
C LYS A 123 11.76 3.31 14.32
N ARG A 124 10.46 3.40 14.60
CA ARG A 124 9.43 2.97 13.63
C ARG A 124 9.44 3.86 12.37
N LEU A 125 9.64 5.17 12.57
CA LEU A 125 9.78 6.12 11.46
C LEU A 125 11.02 5.80 10.63
N ASP A 126 12.18 5.60 11.27
CA ASP A 126 13.44 5.29 10.61
C ASP A 126 13.35 3.99 9.79
N GLU A 127 12.69 2.96 10.30
CA GLU A 127 12.45 1.72 9.58
C GLU A 127 11.68 1.96 8.28
N SER A 128 10.64 2.80 8.29
CA SER A 128 9.87 3.16 7.10
C SER A 128 10.71 3.95 6.10
N VAL A 129 11.37 5.01 6.57
CA VAL A 129 12.21 5.87 5.74
C VAL A 129 13.33 5.05 5.10
N TYR A 130 13.98 4.16 5.86
CA TYR A 130 15.02 3.28 5.33
C TYR A 130 14.52 2.41 4.18
N ARG A 131 13.35 1.75 4.31
CA ARG A 131 12.76 0.93 3.24
C ARG A 131 12.44 1.74 2.01
N ILE A 132 11.85 2.92 2.19
CA ILE A 132 11.51 3.83 1.07
C ILE A 132 12.78 4.29 0.35
N LEU A 133 13.82 4.72 1.08
CA LEU A 133 15.08 5.17 0.49
C LEU A 133 15.83 4.03 -0.20
N LYS A 134 15.84 2.83 0.40
CA LYS A 134 16.41 1.62 -0.20
C LYS A 134 15.75 1.30 -1.54
N LEU A 135 14.41 1.42 -1.63
CA LEU A 135 13.66 1.21 -2.85
C LEU A 135 13.98 2.28 -3.91
N LYS A 136 13.99 3.56 -3.53
CA LYS A 136 14.38 4.66 -4.42
C LYS A 136 15.80 4.46 -4.97
N TYR A 137 16.75 4.06 -4.13
CA TYR A 137 18.12 3.79 -4.54
C TYR A 137 18.23 2.60 -5.50
N LYS A 138 17.48 1.51 -5.25
CA LYS A 138 17.41 0.33 -6.14
C LYS A 138 17.03 0.72 -7.57
N TYR A 139 16.05 1.61 -7.71
CA TYR A 139 15.57 2.08 -9.01
C TYR A 139 16.27 3.34 -9.53
N LYS A 140 17.31 3.81 -8.83
CA LYS A 140 18.07 5.01 -9.20
C LYS A 140 17.18 6.22 -9.47
N LEU A 141 16.16 6.41 -8.62
CA LEU A 141 15.28 7.56 -8.71
C LEU A 141 16.06 8.82 -8.33
N THR A 142 16.03 9.82 -9.20
CA THR A 142 16.67 11.13 -9.01
C THR A 142 15.60 12.23 -9.12
N ASP A 143 15.94 13.42 -8.66
CA ASP A 143 15.11 14.62 -8.82
C ASP A 143 15.41 15.35 -10.14
N ASP A 144 16.12 14.71 -11.07
CA ASP A 144 16.41 15.25 -12.38
C ASP A 144 15.12 15.48 -13.17
N THR A 145 15.07 16.58 -13.89
CA THR A 145 13.94 16.86 -14.78
C THR A 145 13.84 15.82 -15.88
N VAL A 146 12.68 15.19 -15.98
CA VAL A 146 12.38 14.30 -17.10
C VAL A 146 12.29 15.14 -18.38
N ASN A 147 12.95 14.69 -19.44
CA ASN A 147 12.81 15.30 -20.76
C ASN A 147 11.34 15.31 -21.18
N SER A 148 10.95 16.29 -22.03
CA SER A 148 9.59 16.40 -22.55
C SER A 148 9.12 15.06 -23.13
N VAL A 149 7.98 14.60 -22.66
CA VAL A 149 7.37 13.35 -23.14
C VAL A 149 6.66 13.64 -24.46
N ASP A 150 6.99 12.88 -25.49
CA ASP A 150 6.29 12.92 -26.78
C ASP A 150 4.98 12.12 -26.66
N ILE A 151 3.89 12.82 -26.33
CA ILE A 151 2.57 12.26 -26.12
C ILE A 151 2.02 11.65 -27.41
N GLU A 152 2.28 12.27 -28.57
CA GLU A 152 1.81 11.81 -29.87
C GLU A 152 2.41 10.43 -30.18
N LYS A 153 3.72 10.29 -30.04
CA LYS A 153 4.43 9.02 -30.25
C LYS A 153 3.99 7.91 -29.27
N ILE A 154 3.60 8.27 -28.03
CA ILE A 154 3.05 7.30 -27.08
C ILE A 154 1.68 6.83 -27.55
N ASN A 155 0.80 7.76 -27.95
CA ASN A 155 -0.54 7.45 -28.42
C ASN A 155 -0.51 6.63 -29.73
N GLU A 156 0.40 6.92 -30.65
CA GLU A 156 0.63 6.09 -31.84
C GLU A 156 0.94 4.65 -31.46
N LYS A 157 1.89 4.42 -30.54
CA LYS A 157 2.22 3.06 -30.08
C LYS A 157 1.05 2.36 -29.38
N ILE A 158 0.24 3.08 -28.59
CA ILE A 158 -0.95 2.54 -27.97
C ILE A 158 -1.96 2.11 -29.05
N ASN A 159 -2.22 2.97 -30.04
CA ASN A 159 -3.12 2.68 -31.15
C ASN A 159 -2.64 1.50 -31.98
N ASP A 160 -1.34 1.38 -32.24
CA ASP A 160 -0.77 0.22 -32.95
C ASP A 160 -1.05 -1.08 -32.22
N VAL A 161 -0.91 -1.09 -30.87
CA VAL A 161 -1.23 -2.27 -30.06
C VAL A 161 -2.74 -2.56 -30.10
N LEU A 162 -3.57 -1.55 -29.90
CA LEU A 162 -5.03 -1.72 -29.94
C LEU A 162 -5.52 -2.25 -31.27
N ASN A 163 -5.01 -1.69 -32.40
CA ASN A 163 -5.36 -2.13 -33.74
C ASN A 163 -4.91 -3.56 -34.03
N LYS A 164 -3.77 -3.97 -33.46
CA LYS A 164 -3.24 -5.33 -33.65
C LYS A 164 -4.04 -6.40 -32.90
N PHE A 165 -4.65 -6.03 -31.77
CA PHE A 165 -5.35 -6.96 -30.86
C PHE A 165 -6.85 -6.67 -30.73
N SER A 166 -7.39 -5.65 -31.41
CA SER A 166 -8.86 -5.48 -31.49
C SER A 166 -9.43 -6.68 -32.23
N LEU A 167 -10.28 -7.43 -31.54
CA LEU A 167 -11.13 -8.43 -32.17
C LEU A 167 -12.05 -7.72 -33.17
N PRO A 168 -12.30 -8.29 -34.37
CA PRO A 168 -13.30 -7.74 -35.24
C PRO A 168 -14.63 -7.64 -34.48
N ALA A 169 -15.29 -6.49 -34.57
CA ALA A 169 -16.62 -6.34 -34.00
C ALA A 169 -17.49 -7.45 -34.61
N GLU A 170 -17.92 -8.43 -33.81
CA GLU A 170 -18.96 -9.34 -34.20
C GLU A 170 -20.19 -8.49 -34.42
N GLU A 171 -20.71 -8.54 -35.63
CA GLU A 171 -21.97 -7.93 -35.99
C GLU A 171 -23.05 -8.48 -35.03
N ALA A 172 -23.58 -7.61 -34.14
CA ALA A 172 -24.72 -7.90 -33.27
C ALA A 172 -26.00 -7.38 -33.91
#